data_d6390ce1c89ac814e128cb89c6f8ee86
#
_entry.id   d6390ce1c89ac814e128cb89c6f8ee86
#
_cell.length_a   1.000
_cell.length_b   1.000
_cell.length_c   1.000
_cell.angle_alpha   90.00
_cell.angle_beta   90.00
_cell.angle_gamma   90.00
#
_symmetry.space_group_name_H-M   'P 1'
#
loop_
_entity.id
_entity.type
_entity.pdbx_description
1 polymer ?
#
loop_
_entity_poly.entity_id
_entity_poly.type
_entity_poly.pdbx_seq_one_letter_code
_entity_poly.pdbx_strand_id
1 'polypeptide(L)' 'MVKNHLGAAEELLLKMLEEEEGCIPVLSNLGHLYGRHLSEFENAIKYYDLVLELEPDNAWARDARRRYLRYVE' A
#
# COMPACT_ATOMS: atom_id res chain seq x y z
N MET A 1 -3.37 19.15 19.78
CA MET A 1 -3.91 18.45 18.65
C MET A 1 -3.52 16.98 18.63
N VAL A 2 -4.44 16.15 18.30
CA VAL A 2 -4.18 14.72 18.31
C VAL A 2 -3.29 14.36 17.11
N LYS A 3 -2.24 13.62 17.42
CA LYS A 3 -1.36 13.11 16.39
C LYS A 3 -2.09 12.09 15.55
N ASN A 4 -1.94 12.18 14.26
CA ASN A 4 -2.54 11.21 13.35
C ASN A 4 -1.77 9.90 13.41
N HIS A 5 -2.38 8.88 13.99
CA HIS A 5 -1.74 7.57 14.11
C HIS A 5 -1.43 6.97 12.74
N LEU A 6 -2.28 7.27 11.75
CA LEU A 6 -2.05 6.78 10.39
C LEU A 6 -0.82 7.42 9.78
N GLY A 7 -0.59 8.71 10.08
CA GLY A 7 0.61 9.38 9.60
C GLY A 7 1.88 8.77 10.20
N ALA A 8 1.83 8.42 11.49
CA ALA A 8 2.97 7.77 12.13
C ALA A 8 3.25 6.41 11.52
N ALA A 9 2.18 5.65 11.24
CA ALA A 9 2.32 4.34 10.61
C ALA A 9 2.90 4.47 9.21
N GLU A 10 2.44 5.47 8.47
CA GLU A 10 2.93 5.71 7.13
C GLU A 10 4.43 6.02 7.15
N GLU A 11 4.86 6.89 8.05
CA GLU A 11 6.27 7.24 8.16
C GLU A 11 7.12 6.03 8.48
N LEU A 12 6.66 5.20 9.39
CA LEU A 12 7.41 4.01 9.78
C LEU A 12 7.54 3.04 8.62
N LEU A 13 6.43 2.80 7.91
CA LEU A 13 6.44 1.88 6.78
C LEU A 13 7.33 2.38 5.66
N LEU A 14 7.28 3.68 5.36
CA LEU A 14 8.14 4.25 4.34
C LEU A 14 9.61 4.14 4.71
N LYS A 15 9.92 4.32 5.99
CA LYS A 15 11.29 4.18 6.46
C LYS A 15 11.76 2.74 6.31
N MET A 16 10.91 1.78 6.64
CA MET A 16 11.24 0.37 6.47
C MET A 16 11.46 0.03 4.99
N LEU A 17 10.69 0.65 4.12
CA LEU A 17 10.83 0.42 2.69
C LEU A 17 12.15 0.97 2.16
N GLU A 18 12.61 2.10 2.71
CA GLU A 18 13.92 2.63 2.34
C GLU A 18 15.03 1.65 2.66
N GLU A 19 14.88 0.91 3.74
CA GLU A 19 15.89 -0.05 4.17
C GLU A 19 15.79 -1.35 3.38
N GLU A 20 14.58 -1.75 2.99
CA GLU A 20 14.34 -2.97 2.22
C GLU A 20 13.30 -2.72 1.16
N GLU A 21 13.73 -2.32 -0.02
CA GLU A 21 12.82 -1.87 -1.06
C GLU A 21 11.83 -2.93 -1.53
N GLY A 22 12.23 -4.18 -1.54
CA GLY A 22 11.38 -5.25 -2.04
C GLY A 22 10.59 -5.98 -0.98
N CYS A 23 10.35 -5.35 0.17
CA CYS A 23 9.68 -6.03 1.27
C CYS A 23 8.17 -6.10 1.02
N ILE A 24 7.69 -7.28 0.62
CA ILE A 24 6.28 -7.48 0.29
C ILE A 24 5.34 -7.09 1.43
N PRO A 25 5.57 -7.53 2.69
CA PRO A 25 4.69 -7.12 3.77
C PRO A 25 4.59 -5.61 3.96
N VAL A 26 5.71 -4.90 3.78
CA VAL A 26 5.69 -3.44 3.91
C VAL A 26 4.90 -2.80 2.78
N LEU A 27 5.14 -3.26 1.55
CA LEU A 27 4.41 -2.75 0.39
C LEU A 27 2.92 -3.00 0.51
N SER A 28 2.54 -4.19 0.96
CA SER A 28 1.13 -4.53 1.14
C SER A 28 0.49 -3.69 2.23
N ASN A 29 1.21 -3.46 3.32
CA ASN A 29 0.70 -2.63 4.40
C ASN A 29 0.52 -1.18 3.95
N LEU A 30 1.44 -0.66 3.15
CA LEU A 30 1.29 0.69 2.60
C LEU A 30 0.08 0.78 1.70
N GLY A 31 -0.11 -0.22 0.82
CA GLY A 31 -1.27 -0.25 -0.04
C GLY A 31 -2.56 -0.26 0.77
N HIS A 32 -2.60 -1.08 1.80
CA HIS A 32 -3.76 -1.18 2.66
C HIS A 32 -4.02 0.15 3.38
N LEU A 33 -2.96 0.76 3.90
CA LEU A 33 -3.06 2.01 4.62
C LEU A 33 -3.63 3.12 3.73
N TYR A 34 -3.07 3.27 2.54
CA TYR A 34 -3.53 4.31 1.64
C TYR A 34 -4.95 4.06 1.16
N GLY A 35 -5.29 2.81 0.85
CA GLY A 35 -6.60 2.51 0.30
C GLY A 35 -7.69 2.49 1.35
N ARG A 36 -7.43 1.88 2.49
CA ARG A 36 -8.46 1.64 3.48
C ARG A 36 -8.63 2.78 4.47
N HIS A 37 -7.53 3.40 4.87
CA HIS A 37 -7.56 4.38 5.94
C HIS A 37 -7.43 5.80 5.47
N LEU A 38 -6.68 6.04 4.41
CA LEU A 38 -6.44 7.38 3.91
C LEU A 38 -7.24 7.71 2.66
N SER A 39 -7.90 6.74 2.07
CA SER A 39 -8.70 6.89 0.86
C SER A 39 -7.89 7.47 -0.31
N GLU A 40 -6.59 7.21 -0.31
CA GLU A 40 -5.72 7.62 -1.40
C GLU A 40 -5.54 6.44 -2.34
N PHE A 41 -6.57 6.20 -3.15
CA PHE A 41 -6.67 4.97 -3.91
C PHE A 41 -5.59 4.84 -4.97
N GLU A 42 -5.16 5.95 -5.56
CA GLU A 42 -4.09 5.89 -6.54
C GLU A 42 -2.77 5.44 -5.92
N ASN A 43 -2.49 5.92 -4.71
CA ASN A 43 -1.30 5.48 -4.00
C ASN A 43 -1.39 4.01 -3.60
N ALA A 44 -2.58 3.58 -3.19
CA ALA A 44 -2.79 2.17 -2.86
C ALA A 44 -2.49 1.29 -4.05
N ILE A 45 -3.01 1.66 -5.21
CA ILE A 45 -2.81 0.89 -6.44
C ILE A 45 -1.33 0.85 -6.78
N LYS A 46 -0.63 1.95 -6.62
CA LYS A 46 0.80 2.03 -6.89
C LYS A 46 1.57 0.97 -6.07
N TYR A 47 1.26 0.86 -4.79
CA TYR A 47 1.98 -0.08 -3.94
C TYR A 47 1.60 -1.53 -4.24
N TYR A 48 0.33 -1.79 -4.57
CA TYR A 48 -0.05 -3.13 -4.99
C TYR A 48 0.56 -3.51 -6.33
N ASP A 49 0.74 -2.53 -7.23
CA ASP A 49 1.45 -2.78 -8.49
C ASP A 49 2.90 -3.20 -8.22
N LEU A 50 3.55 -2.57 -7.26
CA LEU A 50 4.91 -2.95 -6.90
C LEU A 50 4.96 -4.38 -6.35
N VAL A 51 3.97 -4.76 -5.54
CA VAL A 51 3.88 -6.14 -5.07
C VAL A 51 3.74 -7.09 -6.25
N LEU A 52 2.91 -6.75 -7.22
CA LEU A 52 2.67 -7.62 -8.36
C LEU A 52 3.88 -7.69 -9.30
N GLU A 53 4.73 -6.67 -9.32
CA GLU A 53 5.98 -6.76 -10.06
C GLU A 53 6.90 -7.79 -9.45
N LEU A 54 6.90 -7.89 -8.14
CA LEU A 54 7.75 -8.83 -7.41
C LEU A 54 7.12 -10.22 -7.33
N GLU A 55 5.81 -10.27 -7.20
CA GLU A 55 5.05 -11.50 -7.09
C GLU A 55 3.82 -11.46 -7.98
N PRO A 56 3.99 -11.72 -9.29
CA PRO A 56 2.87 -11.62 -10.23
C PRO A 56 1.68 -12.53 -9.89
N ASP A 57 1.94 -13.60 -9.16
CA ASP A 57 0.88 -14.55 -8.78
C ASP A 57 0.23 -14.22 -7.45
N ASN A 58 0.55 -13.08 -6.86
CA ASN A 58 -0.04 -12.71 -5.58
C ASN A 58 -1.51 -12.33 -5.78
N ALA A 59 -2.39 -13.31 -5.51
CA ALA A 59 -3.83 -13.12 -5.72
C ALA A 59 -4.39 -12.04 -4.81
N TRP A 60 -3.87 -11.93 -3.60
CA TRP A 60 -4.35 -10.95 -2.65
C TRP A 60 -4.09 -9.52 -3.13
N ALA A 61 -2.88 -9.28 -3.62
CA ALA A 61 -2.55 -7.96 -4.16
C ALA A 61 -3.37 -7.65 -5.40
N ARG A 62 -3.58 -8.67 -6.25
CA ARG A 62 -4.40 -8.50 -7.45
C ARG A 62 -5.83 -8.13 -7.10
N ASP A 63 -6.41 -8.79 -6.12
CA ASP A 63 -7.78 -8.53 -5.70
C ASP A 63 -7.89 -7.14 -5.07
N ALA A 64 -6.94 -6.78 -4.24
CA ALA A 64 -6.94 -5.46 -3.60
C ALA A 64 -6.80 -4.35 -4.64
N ARG A 65 -5.91 -4.55 -5.61
CA ARG A 65 -5.73 -3.58 -6.68
C ARG A 65 -7.02 -3.38 -7.46
N ARG A 66 -7.68 -4.49 -7.80
CA ARG A 66 -8.93 -4.43 -8.54
C ARG A 66 -10.01 -3.68 -7.74
N ARG A 67 -10.06 -3.93 -6.44
CA ARG A 67 -11.03 -3.27 -5.58
C ARG A 67 -10.85 -1.76 -5.59
N TYR A 68 -9.63 -1.29 -5.50
CA TYR A 68 -9.36 0.14 -5.43
C TYR A 68 -9.45 0.82 -6.80
N LEU A 69 -9.26 0.08 -7.88
CA LEU A 69 -9.41 0.65 -9.21
C LEU A 69 -10.81 1.20 -9.45
N ARG A 70 -11.81 0.64 -8.79
CA ARG A 70 -13.17 1.11 -8.92
C ARG A 70 -13.35 2.55 -8.48
N TYR A 71 -12.48 3.02 -7.60
CA TYR A 71 -12.61 4.36 -7.05
C TYR A 71 -11.89 5.41 -7.86
N VAL A 72 -11.04 5.00 -8.80
CA VAL A 72 -10.27 5.96 -9.60
C VAL A 72 -10.62 5.91 -11.09
N GLU A 73 -11.46 4.96 -11.49
CA GLU A 73 -11.90 4.89 -12.89
C GLU A 73 -13.10 5.78 -13.15
#